data_b0a6936e157d822659e2527c20c16b9a
#
_entry.id   b0a6936e157d822659e2527c20c16b9a
#
_cell.length_a   1.000
_cell.length_b   1.000
_cell.length_c   1.000
_cell.angle_alpha   90.00
_cell.angle_beta   90.00
_cell.angle_gamma   90.00
#
_symmetry.space_group_name_H-M   'P 1'
#
loop_
_entity.id
_entity.type
_entity.pdbx_description
1 polymer ?
#
loop_
_entity_poly.entity_id
_entity_poly.type
_entity_poly.pdbx_seq_one_letter_code
_entity_poly.pdbx_strand_id
1 'polypeptide(L)'
;MSLQPKTYEVILGDLNRLEKENQMLKQTCDDTTSKHTNLIHTLQFTQFSIDTISETIVWIDADGNFVFVNDAACKNYGYTKEELLSMKMFQVDPLFSVERWNEHWQEILDRKSFTIETINQRKDGTSVPIEVTVNLVEYDGKQYNCAIIRDITERKLSEDKLKQSAIRLAELNATKDKFFSIIAHDLRGPLGTQREFTKILSENDSHFSETERVQYLKMLEESSDLVYSLLENLLDWSRSQSGNITFQPISILFYDLVQRVVGLLNLSANKKKVIISNQIPKGLEIFADLLMIETVVRNLISNAIKFSYSNHEVTIGISNESQTTSPVFYVKDQGVGMEKEQLNNLFRLDKKISTPGTGQESGTGLGLILCKEFLEKHNGSVWVQSEPNKGSTFFFQLGQTNIS
;
A
#
# COMPACT_ATOMS: atom_id res chain seq x y z
N MET A 1 42.95 -103.94 3.35
CA MET A 1 41.57 -104.08 2.89
C MET A 1 41.42 -103.18 1.65
N SER A 2 41.57 -103.68 0.44
CA SER A 2 41.44 -102.93 -0.78
C SER A 2 39.94 -102.86 -1.14
N LEU A 3 39.36 -101.67 -1.13
CA LEU A 3 38.00 -101.45 -1.60
C LEU A 3 37.90 -101.93 -3.09
N GLN A 4 36.83 -102.71 -3.39
CA GLN A 4 36.63 -103.19 -4.77
C GLN A 4 36.50 -102.04 -5.77
N PRO A 5 37.05 -102.09 -6.98
CA PRO A 5 37.08 -101.01 -7.97
C PRO A 5 35.70 -100.42 -8.29
N LYS A 6 34.62 -101.18 -8.28
CA LYS A 6 33.24 -100.71 -8.49
C LYS A 6 32.71 -99.74 -7.41
N THR A 7 33.21 -99.94 -6.17
CA THR A 7 32.78 -99.04 -5.04
C THR A 7 33.46 -97.69 -5.13
N TYR A 8 34.67 -97.60 -5.66
CA TYR A 8 35.42 -96.35 -5.82
C TYR A 8 34.83 -95.47 -6.93
N GLU A 9 34.42 -96.03 -8.09
CA GLU A 9 33.79 -95.29 -9.21
C GLU A 9 32.41 -94.75 -8.83
N VAL A 10 31.62 -95.48 -8.05
CA VAL A 10 30.32 -95.02 -7.56
C VAL A 10 30.51 -93.83 -6.58
N ILE A 11 31.46 -93.95 -5.65
CA ILE A 11 31.76 -92.84 -4.69
C ILE A 11 32.28 -91.60 -5.43
N LEU A 12 33.13 -91.76 -6.44
CA LEU A 12 33.66 -90.70 -7.26
C LEU A 12 32.53 -90.04 -8.09
N GLY A 13 31.61 -90.82 -8.63
CA GLY A 13 30.41 -90.31 -9.32
C GLY A 13 29.49 -89.51 -8.41
N ASP A 14 29.25 -89.98 -7.18
CA ASP A 14 28.45 -89.23 -6.18
C ASP A 14 29.17 -87.94 -5.70
N LEU A 15 30.50 -88.00 -5.54
CA LEU A 15 31.28 -86.78 -5.17
C LEU A 15 31.19 -85.71 -6.24
N ASN A 16 31.39 -86.08 -7.53
CA ASN A 16 31.26 -85.16 -8.65
C ASN A 16 29.83 -84.58 -8.80
N ARG A 17 28.82 -85.37 -8.46
CA ARG A 17 27.44 -84.90 -8.45
C ARG A 17 27.19 -83.92 -7.33
N LEU A 18 27.64 -84.20 -6.11
CA LEU A 18 27.57 -83.31 -4.95
C LEU A 18 28.33 -81.97 -5.14
N GLU A 19 29.51 -82.06 -5.81
CA GLU A 19 30.24 -80.81 -6.15
C GLU A 19 29.49 -79.95 -7.15
N LYS A 20 28.85 -80.52 -8.18
CA LYS A 20 27.98 -79.80 -9.11
C LYS A 20 26.75 -79.18 -8.39
N GLU A 21 26.08 -79.96 -7.55
CA GLU A 21 24.94 -79.47 -6.77
C GLU A 21 25.36 -78.32 -5.84
N ASN A 22 26.52 -78.40 -5.18
CA ASN A 22 27.09 -77.36 -4.35
C ASN A 22 27.43 -76.10 -5.14
N GLN A 23 27.97 -76.23 -6.37
CA GLN A 23 28.23 -75.09 -7.25
C GLN A 23 26.95 -74.43 -7.70
N MET A 24 25.91 -75.16 -8.07
CA MET A 24 24.60 -74.61 -8.43
C MET A 24 23.95 -73.95 -7.25
N LEU A 25 23.99 -74.52 -6.05
CA LEU A 25 23.47 -73.89 -4.81
C LEU A 25 24.20 -72.60 -4.49
N LYS A 26 25.53 -72.57 -4.58
CA LYS A 26 26.33 -71.35 -4.40
C LYS A 26 25.91 -70.22 -5.38
N GLN A 27 25.81 -70.56 -6.68
CA GLN A 27 25.42 -69.62 -7.72
C GLN A 27 24.01 -69.10 -7.50
N THR A 28 23.06 -69.96 -7.11
CA THR A 28 21.69 -69.54 -6.77
C THR A 28 21.66 -68.66 -5.51
N CYS A 29 22.48 -68.94 -4.51
CA CYS A 29 22.62 -68.13 -3.30
C CYS A 29 23.19 -66.74 -3.61
N ASP A 30 24.25 -66.68 -4.43
CA ASP A 30 24.88 -65.43 -4.87
C ASP A 30 23.91 -64.52 -5.69
N ASP A 31 23.16 -65.15 -6.65
CA ASP A 31 22.14 -64.47 -7.43
C ASP A 31 21.00 -63.94 -6.57
N THR A 32 20.54 -64.70 -5.56
CA THR A 32 19.49 -64.29 -4.66
C THR A 32 19.96 -63.18 -3.75
N THR A 33 21.19 -63.24 -3.25
CA THR A 33 21.82 -62.23 -2.43
C THR A 33 21.98 -60.92 -3.20
N SER A 34 22.43 -61.00 -4.47
CA SER A 34 22.54 -59.82 -5.35
C SER A 34 21.18 -59.17 -5.62
N LYS A 35 20.15 -59.96 -5.90
CA LYS A 35 18.78 -59.46 -6.07
C LYS A 35 18.24 -58.78 -4.81
N HIS A 36 18.49 -59.36 -3.64
CA HIS A 36 18.06 -58.78 -2.36
C HIS A 36 18.77 -57.46 -2.08
N THR A 37 20.09 -57.41 -2.31
CA THR A 37 20.89 -56.19 -2.14
C THR A 37 20.40 -55.08 -3.06
N ASN A 38 20.13 -55.38 -4.34
CA ASN A 38 19.59 -54.42 -5.30
C ASN A 38 18.20 -53.93 -4.91
N LEU A 39 17.32 -54.80 -4.39
CA LEU A 39 16.00 -54.43 -3.94
C LEU A 39 16.07 -53.51 -2.71
N ILE A 40 16.92 -53.84 -1.73
CA ILE A 40 17.15 -52.98 -0.56
C ILE A 40 17.67 -51.61 -0.97
N HIS A 41 18.65 -51.58 -1.89
CA HIS A 41 19.20 -50.31 -2.39
C HIS A 41 18.14 -49.49 -3.11
N THR A 42 17.29 -50.11 -3.93
CA THR A 42 16.18 -49.42 -4.63
C THR A 42 15.15 -48.86 -3.64
N LEU A 43 14.78 -49.62 -2.61
CA LEU A 43 13.87 -49.19 -1.55
C LEU A 43 14.44 -47.99 -0.75
N GLN A 44 15.72 -48.09 -0.37
CA GLN A 44 16.42 -47.02 0.34
C GLN A 44 16.50 -45.73 -0.50
N PHE A 45 16.83 -45.87 -1.79
CA PHE A 45 16.88 -44.74 -2.71
C PHE A 45 15.50 -44.06 -2.88
N THR A 46 14.44 -44.87 -3.03
CA THR A 46 13.07 -44.38 -3.16
C THR A 46 12.63 -43.64 -1.88
N GLN A 47 12.89 -44.22 -0.71
CA GLN A 47 12.60 -43.60 0.58
C GLN A 47 13.37 -42.31 0.74
N PHE A 48 14.67 -42.30 0.50
CA PHE A 48 15.53 -41.12 0.56
C PHE A 48 15.03 -40.01 -0.38
N SER A 49 14.61 -40.39 -1.60
CA SER A 49 14.10 -39.41 -2.58
C SER A 49 12.84 -38.73 -2.08
N ILE A 50 11.90 -39.45 -1.47
CA ILE A 50 10.66 -38.87 -0.93
C ILE A 50 10.96 -38.01 0.31
N ASP A 51 11.87 -38.44 1.18
CA ASP A 51 12.23 -37.70 2.40
C ASP A 51 13.03 -36.41 2.10
N THR A 52 13.75 -36.36 0.96
CA THR A 52 14.54 -35.19 0.53
C THR A 52 13.70 -34.10 -0.14
N ILE A 53 12.49 -34.41 -0.62
CA ILE A 53 11.57 -33.45 -1.22
C ILE A 53 11.17 -32.40 -0.15
N SER A 54 11.26 -31.11 -0.52
CA SER A 54 10.93 -30.00 0.37
C SER A 54 9.42 -29.83 0.61
N GLU A 55 8.58 -30.39 -0.25
CA GLU A 55 7.11 -30.35 -0.08
C GLU A 55 6.67 -31.41 0.92
N THR A 56 5.68 -31.07 1.72
CA THR A 56 5.05 -31.99 2.66
C THR A 56 4.28 -33.07 1.89
N ILE A 57 4.63 -34.33 2.11
CA ILE A 57 3.92 -35.47 1.56
C ILE A 57 3.42 -36.33 2.70
N VAL A 58 2.10 -36.58 2.70
CA VAL A 58 1.45 -37.44 3.71
C VAL A 58 0.48 -38.40 3.03
N TRP A 59 0.37 -39.61 3.58
CA TRP A 59 -0.68 -40.55 3.21
C TRP A 59 -1.65 -40.69 4.37
N ILE A 60 -2.94 -40.62 4.07
CA ILE A 60 -4.02 -40.58 5.06
C ILE A 60 -5.02 -41.68 4.67
N ASP A 61 -5.44 -42.47 5.63
CA ASP A 61 -6.47 -43.48 5.42
C ASP A 61 -7.91 -42.91 5.46
N ALA A 62 -8.89 -43.76 5.25
CA ALA A 62 -10.30 -43.38 5.26
C ALA A 62 -10.77 -42.84 6.62
N ASP A 63 -10.13 -43.24 7.71
CA ASP A 63 -10.44 -42.79 9.07
C ASP A 63 -9.70 -41.51 9.47
N GLY A 64 -8.91 -40.93 8.55
CA GLY A 64 -8.13 -39.73 8.75
C GLY A 64 -6.80 -39.93 9.51
N ASN A 65 -6.31 -41.17 9.65
CA ASN A 65 -5.05 -41.45 10.30
C ASN A 65 -3.90 -41.22 9.32
N PHE A 66 -2.79 -40.64 9.78
CA PHE A 66 -1.57 -40.59 9.01
C PHE A 66 -0.91 -41.96 8.94
N VAL A 67 -0.75 -42.48 7.72
CA VAL A 67 -0.11 -43.79 7.45
C VAL A 67 1.34 -43.62 7.02
N PHE A 68 1.63 -42.53 6.36
CA PHE A 68 2.97 -42.13 5.96
C PHE A 68 3.13 -40.61 6.04
N VAL A 69 4.32 -40.18 6.45
CA VAL A 69 4.75 -38.78 6.45
C VAL A 69 6.23 -38.72 6.07
N ASN A 70 6.62 -37.74 5.23
CA ASN A 70 8.02 -37.48 4.91
C ASN A 70 8.68 -36.53 5.91
N ASP A 71 9.99 -36.33 5.81
CA ASP A 71 10.74 -35.42 6.70
C ASP A 71 10.27 -33.96 6.61
N ALA A 72 9.83 -33.51 5.43
CA ALA A 72 9.27 -32.18 5.26
C ALA A 72 7.96 -32.00 6.06
N ALA A 73 7.13 -33.04 6.17
CA ALA A 73 5.93 -33.00 7.01
C ALA A 73 6.29 -32.78 8.49
N CYS A 74 7.28 -33.49 9.00
CA CYS A 74 7.74 -33.32 10.37
C CYS A 74 8.24 -31.90 10.63
N LYS A 75 9.04 -31.33 9.73
CA LYS A 75 9.55 -29.95 9.82
C LYS A 75 8.44 -28.92 9.73
N ASN A 76 7.53 -29.07 8.79
CA ASN A 76 6.48 -28.08 8.53
C ASN A 76 5.38 -28.08 9.61
N TYR A 77 5.03 -29.24 10.16
CA TYR A 77 4.07 -29.33 11.26
C TYR A 77 4.70 -29.13 12.64
N GLY A 78 6.00 -29.36 12.78
CA GLY A 78 6.71 -29.25 14.08
C GLY A 78 6.53 -30.45 15.00
N TYR A 79 6.06 -31.59 14.49
CA TYR A 79 5.90 -32.84 15.21
C TYR A 79 6.96 -33.87 14.75
N THR A 80 7.26 -34.83 15.63
CA THR A 80 8.07 -35.98 15.21
C THR A 80 7.25 -36.92 14.31
N LYS A 81 7.95 -37.82 13.62
CA LYS A 81 7.30 -38.81 12.75
C LYS A 81 6.36 -39.73 13.53
N GLU A 82 6.80 -40.15 14.71
CA GLU A 82 6.03 -41.01 15.61
C GLU A 82 4.77 -40.29 16.12
N GLU A 83 4.89 -39.00 16.48
CA GLU A 83 3.74 -38.17 16.88
C GLU A 83 2.72 -38.09 15.73
N LEU A 84 3.15 -37.70 14.53
CA LEU A 84 2.25 -37.57 13.38
C LEU A 84 1.55 -38.87 13.02
N LEU A 85 2.27 -40.00 13.01
CA LEU A 85 1.69 -41.31 12.74
C LEU A 85 0.70 -41.79 13.81
N SER A 86 0.70 -41.19 15.00
CA SER A 86 -0.28 -41.42 16.07
C SER A 86 -1.46 -40.44 16.04
N MET A 87 -1.41 -39.42 15.19
CA MET A 87 -2.42 -38.35 15.08
C MET A 87 -3.37 -38.61 13.90
N LYS A 88 -4.45 -37.84 13.92
CA LYS A 88 -5.40 -37.73 12.81
C LYS A 88 -5.27 -36.36 12.13
N MET A 89 -5.57 -36.30 10.84
CA MET A 89 -5.39 -35.10 10.02
C MET A 89 -6.15 -33.88 10.57
N PHE A 90 -7.33 -34.08 11.16
CA PHE A 90 -8.12 -32.98 11.75
C PHE A 90 -7.55 -32.41 13.05
N GLN A 91 -6.45 -32.96 13.57
CA GLN A 91 -5.69 -32.36 14.66
C GLN A 91 -4.65 -31.33 14.15
N VAL A 92 -4.30 -31.38 12.87
CA VAL A 92 -3.39 -30.41 12.22
C VAL A 92 -4.11 -29.46 11.26
N ASP A 93 -5.32 -29.78 10.84
CA ASP A 93 -6.17 -28.88 10.06
C ASP A 93 -7.42 -28.52 10.88
N PRO A 94 -7.46 -27.31 11.47
CA PRO A 94 -8.55 -26.88 12.34
C PRO A 94 -9.89 -26.65 11.60
N LEU A 95 -9.88 -26.63 10.29
CA LEU A 95 -11.10 -26.47 9.47
C LEU A 95 -11.81 -27.79 9.20
N PHE A 96 -11.19 -28.94 9.51
CA PHE A 96 -11.78 -30.27 9.33
C PHE A 96 -12.26 -30.82 10.66
N SER A 97 -13.58 -31.07 10.76
CA SER A 97 -14.17 -31.96 11.76
C SER A 97 -14.20 -33.40 11.25
N VAL A 98 -14.55 -34.34 12.10
CA VAL A 98 -14.75 -35.76 11.67
C VAL A 98 -15.82 -35.89 10.58
N GLU A 99 -16.93 -35.14 10.73
CA GLU A 99 -18.03 -35.14 9.77
C GLU A 99 -17.56 -34.59 8.41
N ARG A 100 -16.84 -33.50 8.42
CA ARG A 100 -16.30 -32.88 7.18
C ARG A 100 -15.26 -33.76 6.53
N TRP A 101 -14.48 -34.53 7.30
CA TRP A 101 -13.54 -35.51 6.74
C TRP A 101 -14.28 -36.60 5.97
N ASN A 102 -15.38 -37.12 6.50
CA ASN A 102 -16.18 -38.14 5.82
C ASN A 102 -16.74 -37.64 4.50
N GLU A 103 -17.23 -36.37 4.45
CA GLU A 103 -17.69 -35.74 3.21
C GLU A 103 -16.53 -35.59 2.22
N HIS A 104 -15.39 -35.11 2.70
CA HIS A 104 -14.18 -34.97 1.90
C HIS A 104 -13.66 -36.28 1.35
N TRP A 105 -13.74 -37.35 2.14
CA TRP A 105 -13.37 -38.70 1.68
C TRP A 105 -14.24 -39.16 0.52
N GLN A 106 -15.55 -38.91 0.54
CA GLN A 106 -16.43 -39.20 -0.60
C GLN A 106 -16.03 -38.37 -1.83
N GLU A 107 -15.68 -37.10 -1.64
CA GLU A 107 -15.17 -36.26 -2.73
C GLU A 107 -13.86 -36.83 -3.32
N ILE A 108 -12.96 -37.35 -2.47
CA ILE A 108 -11.72 -38.03 -2.92
C ILE A 108 -12.02 -39.26 -3.78
N LEU A 109 -12.99 -40.07 -3.37
CA LEU A 109 -13.40 -41.24 -4.10
C LEU A 109 -13.99 -40.89 -5.48
N ASP A 110 -14.79 -39.84 -5.55
CA ASP A 110 -15.46 -39.40 -6.78
C ASP A 110 -14.48 -38.73 -7.75
N ARG A 111 -13.70 -37.75 -7.26
CA ARG A 111 -12.87 -36.88 -8.10
C ARG A 111 -11.47 -37.44 -8.37
N LYS A 112 -10.98 -38.34 -7.53
CA LYS A 112 -9.68 -39.02 -7.56
C LYS A 112 -8.47 -38.09 -7.40
N SER A 113 -8.49 -36.89 -7.97
CA SER A 113 -7.43 -35.89 -7.83
C SER A 113 -7.99 -34.49 -7.94
N PHE A 114 -7.63 -33.60 -7.03
CA PHE A 114 -8.00 -32.17 -7.00
C PHE A 114 -7.10 -31.39 -6.03
N THR A 115 -7.19 -30.06 -6.11
CA THR A 115 -6.43 -29.16 -5.25
C THR A 115 -7.38 -28.27 -4.46
N ILE A 116 -7.10 -28.07 -3.18
CA ILE A 116 -7.83 -27.17 -2.29
C ILE A 116 -6.86 -26.25 -1.54
N GLU A 117 -7.32 -25.07 -1.14
CA GLU A 117 -6.62 -24.23 -0.17
C GLU A 117 -7.30 -24.36 1.20
N THR A 118 -6.48 -24.56 2.24
CA THR A 118 -6.95 -24.67 3.63
C THR A 118 -5.90 -24.06 4.56
N ILE A 119 -6.04 -24.25 5.87
CA ILE A 119 -5.13 -23.74 6.89
C ILE A 119 -4.67 -24.90 7.76
N ASN A 120 -3.36 -25.11 7.84
CA ASN A 120 -2.78 -26.01 8.81
C ASN A 120 -2.35 -25.27 10.09
N GLN A 121 -2.44 -25.96 11.21
CA GLN A 121 -1.93 -25.50 12.48
C GLN A 121 -0.69 -26.31 12.88
N ARG A 122 0.41 -25.60 13.13
CA ARG A 122 1.65 -26.20 13.64
C ARG A 122 1.54 -26.53 15.14
N LYS A 123 2.46 -27.34 15.63
CA LYS A 123 2.55 -27.73 17.07
C LYS A 123 2.66 -26.50 17.99
N ASP A 124 3.30 -25.43 17.55
CA ASP A 124 3.45 -24.17 18.29
C ASP A 124 2.18 -23.28 18.25
N GLY A 125 1.12 -23.73 17.59
CA GLY A 125 -0.13 -22.98 17.42
C GLY A 125 -0.16 -22.04 16.23
N THR A 126 0.93 -21.89 15.47
CA THR A 126 0.98 -21.04 14.27
C THR A 126 0.09 -21.60 13.18
N SER A 127 -0.80 -20.77 12.64
CA SER A 127 -1.65 -21.10 11.49
C SER A 127 -0.94 -20.75 10.19
N VAL A 128 -0.91 -21.67 9.24
CA VAL A 128 -0.23 -21.54 7.95
C VAL A 128 -1.21 -21.83 6.82
N PRO A 129 -1.42 -20.89 5.88
CA PRO A 129 -2.22 -21.15 4.69
C PRO A 129 -1.46 -22.14 3.78
N ILE A 130 -2.15 -23.18 3.38
CA ILE A 130 -1.59 -24.23 2.55
C ILE A 130 -2.45 -24.51 1.33
N GLU A 131 -1.81 -25.01 0.28
CA GLU A 131 -2.43 -25.60 -0.88
C GLU A 131 -2.18 -27.11 -0.81
N VAL A 132 -3.26 -27.89 -0.86
CA VAL A 132 -3.21 -29.35 -0.77
C VAL A 132 -3.65 -29.94 -2.10
N THR A 133 -2.78 -30.66 -2.76
CA THR A 133 -3.13 -31.53 -3.89
C THR A 133 -3.41 -32.93 -3.37
N VAL A 134 -4.66 -33.31 -3.47
CA VAL A 134 -5.22 -34.60 -3.05
C VAL A 134 -5.14 -35.59 -4.20
N ASN A 135 -4.65 -36.80 -3.93
CA ASN A 135 -4.66 -37.89 -4.91
C ASN A 135 -5.11 -39.19 -4.26
N LEU A 136 -6.13 -39.82 -4.83
CA LEU A 136 -6.52 -41.17 -4.43
C LEU A 136 -5.51 -42.20 -4.95
N VAL A 137 -4.94 -42.98 -4.05
CA VAL A 137 -3.98 -44.05 -4.35
C VAL A 137 -4.51 -45.35 -3.78
N GLU A 138 -4.44 -46.45 -4.56
CA GLU A 138 -4.76 -47.79 -4.09
C GLU A 138 -3.46 -48.60 -3.96
N TYR A 139 -3.25 -49.16 -2.79
CA TYR A 139 -2.07 -50.02 -2.51
C TYR A 139 -2.49 -51.17 -1.60
N ASP A 140 -2.15 -52.38 -1.99
CA ASP A 140 -2.46 -53.64 -1.28
C ASP A 140 -3.96 -53.76 -0.95
N GLY A 141 -4.82 -53.41 -1.93
CA GLY A 141 -6.28 -53.48 -1.81
C GLY A 141 -6.89 -52.44 -0.85
N LYS A 142 -6.11 -51.48 -0.35
CA LYS A 142 -6.56 -50.36 0.49
C LYS A 142 -6.42 -49.06 -0.23
N GLN A 143 -7.33 -48.13 0.05
CA GLN A 143 -7.33 -46.79 -0.53
C GLN A 143 -6.76 -45.77 0.44
N TYR A 144 -5.98 -44.82 -0.08
CA TYR A 144 -5.32 -43.75 0.68
C TYR A 144 -5.44 -42.44 -0.05
N ASN A 145 -5.51 -41.36 0.69
CA ASN A 145 -5.26 -40.03 0.19
C ASN A 145 -3.75 -39.74 0.26
N CYS A 146 -3.07 -39.69 -0.90
CA CYS A 146 -1.72 -39.15 -1.01
C CYS A 146 -1.82 -37.61 -1.20
N ALA A 147 -1.63 -36.87 -0.13
CA ALA A 147 -1.68 -35.41 -0.14
C ALA A 147 -0.29 -34.80 -0.27
N ILE A 148 -0.13 -33.91 -1.25
CA ILE A 148 1.04 -33.05 -1.42
C ILE A 148 0.65 -31.66 -0.96
N ILE A 149 1.37 -31.13 0.03
CA ILE A 149 1.00 -29.90 0.74
C ILE A 149 2.10 -28.86 0.55
N ARG A 150 1.71 -27.70 0.06
CA ARG A 150 2.59 -26.54 -0.18
C ARG A 150 2.18 -25.38 0.72
N ASP A 151 3.14 -24.80 1.42
CA ASP A 151 2.97 -23.52 2.13
C ASP A 151 2.81 -22.39 1.09
N ILE A 152 1.70 -21.67 1.17
CA ILE A 152 1.36 -20.56 0.28
C ILE A 152 1.41 -19.19 0.98
N THR A 153 2.09 -19.11 2.13
CA THR A 153 2.19 -17.87 2.90
C THR A 153 2.78 -16.72 2.10
N GLU A 154 3.92 -16.94 1.42
CA GLU A 154 4.54 -15.92 0.57
C GLU A 154 3.64 -15.48 -0.59
N ARG A 155 2.95 -16.44 -1.22
CA ARG A 155 2.00 -16.15 -2.30
C ARG A 155 0.87 -15.26 -1.80
N LYS A 156 0.22 -15.60 -0.69
CA LYS A 156 -0.87 -14.82 -0.09
C LYS A 156 -0.42 -13.41 0.31
N LEU A 157 0.73 -13.30 0.96
CA LEU A 157 1.30 -11.99 1.33
C LEU A 157 1.60 -11.11 0.10
N SER A 158 2.09 -11.72 -0.98
CA SER A 158 2.38 -11.00 -2.22
C SER A 158 1.10 -10.57 -2.94
N GLU A 159 0.08 -11.43 -2.98
CA GLU A 159 -1.25 -11.12 -3.53
C GLU A 159 -1.92 -9.98 -2.76
N ASP A 160 -1.86 -10.00 -1.42
CA ASP A 160 -2.42 -8.92 -0.58
C ASP A 160 -1.69 -7.60 -0.77
N LYS A 161 -0.36 -7.60 -0.84
CA LYS A 161 0.43 -6.39 -1.14
C LYS A 161 0.09 -5.82 -2.52
N LEU A 162 -0.05 -6.67 -3.52
CA LEU A 162 -0.41 -6.26 -4.86
C LEU A 162 -1.83 -5.66 -4.89
N LYS A 163 -2.78 -6.30 -4.22
CA LYS A 163 -4.16 -5.81 -4.10
C LYS A 163 -4.22 -4.45 -3.40
N GLN A 164 -3.50 -4.27 -2.29
CA GLN A 164 -3.43 -2.99 -1.60
C GLN A 164 -2.79 -1.90 -2.47
N SER A 165 -1.71 -2.25 -3.19
CA SER A 165 -1.06 -1.32 -4.12
C SER A 165 -1.97 -0.91 -5.26
N ALA A 166 -2.74 -1.84 -5.83
CA ALA A 166 -3.69 -1.57 -6.89
C ALA A 166 -4.84 -0.64 -6.42
N ILE A 167 -5.38 -0.87 -5.22
CA ILE A 167 -6.40 0.00 -4.62
C ILE A 167 -5.84 1.41 -4.44
N ARG A 168 -4.65 1.53 -3.84
CA ARG A 168 -4.00 2.83 -3.61
C ARG A 168 -3.73 3.58 -4.92
N LEU A 169 -3.30 2.87 -5.95
CA LEU A 169 -3.06 3.45 -7.27
C LEU A 169 -4.35 3.95 -7.94
N ALA A 170 -5.44 3.20 -7.80
CA ALA A 170 -6.75 3.59 -8.29
C ALA A 170 -7.27 4.86 -7.57
N GLU A 171 -7.12 4.97 -6.26
CA GLU A 171 -7.48 6.15 -5.48
C GLU A 171 -6.68 7.39 -5.88
N LEU A 172 -5.36 7.23 -6.05
CA LEU A 172 -4.48 8.32 -6.51
C LEU A 172 -4.85 8.78 -7.93
N ASN A 173 -5.15 7.86 -8.84
CA ASN A 173 -5.59 8.19 -10.20
C ASN A 173 -6.93 8.92 -10.19
N ALA A 174 -7.91 8.43 -9.43
CA ALA A 174 -9.21 9.09 -9.30
C ALA A 174 -9.08 10.52 -8.76
N THR A 175 -8.22 10.72 -7.76
CA THR A 175 -7.91 12.05 -7.20
C THR A 175 -7.28 12.95 -8.25
N LYS A 176 -6.33 12.45 -9.01
CA LYS A 176 -5.67 13.16 -10.11
C LYS A 176 -6.65 13.57 -11.21
N ASP A 177 -7.49 12.65 -11.67
CA ASP A 177 -8.47 12.92 -12.75
C ASP A 177 -9.49 13.97 -12.29
N LYS A 178 -9.95 13.88 -11.04
CA LYS A 178 -10.85 14.86 -10.45
C LYS A 178 -10.22 16.24 -10.37
N PHE A 179 -8.95 16.32 -9.96
CA PHE A 179 -8.20 17.57 -9.90
C PHE A 179 -8.09 18.23 -11.28
N PHE A 180 -7.71 17.47 -12.32
CA PHE A 180 -7.67 17.98 -13.68
C PHE A 180 -9.03 18.46 -14.20
N SER A 181 -10.12 17.76 -13.85
CA SER A 181 -11.47 18.15 -14.19
C SER A 181 -11.86 19.51 -13.56
N ILE A 182 -11.51 19.71 -12.29
CA ILE A 182 -11.76 20.99 -11.59
C ILE A 182 -10.99 22.12 -12.25
N ILE A 183 -9.70 21.94 -12.52
CA ILE A 183 -8.86 22.95 -13.17
C ILE A 183 -9.38 23.30 -14.54
N ALA A 184 -9.70 22.30 -15.37
CA ALA A 184 -10.23 22.54 -16.72
C ALA A 184 -11.54 23.33 -16.70
N HIS A 185 -12.41 23.05 -15.73
CA HIS A 185 -13.63 23.82 -15.51
C HIS A 185 -13.33 25.27 -15.11
N ASP A 186 -12.40 25.45 -14.15
CA ASP A 186 -12.10 26.76 -13.58
C ASP A 186 -11.28 27.67 -14.50
N LEU A 187 -10.50 27.07 -15.41
CA LEU A 187 -9.84 27.80 -16.50
C LEU A 187 -10.82 28.22 -17.61
N ARG A 188 -11.83 27.41 -17.90
CA ARG A 188 -12.77 27.68 -19.00
C ARG A 188 -13.57 28.97 -18.78
N GLY A 189 -13.97 29.24 -17.55
CA GLY A 189 -14.72 30.45 -17.18
C GLY A 189 -13.96 31.74 -17.51
N PRO A 190 -12.83 32.03 -16.87
CA PRO A 190 -12.09 33.27 -17.10
C PRO A 190 -11.55 33.39 -18.53
N LEU A 191 -11.09 32.29 -19.17
CA LEU A 191 -10.68 32.32 -20.59
C LEU A 191 -11.85 32.63 -21.51
N GLY A 192 -13.06 32.15 -21.21
CA GLY A 192 -14.29 32.51 -21.92
C GLY A 192 -14.59 33.99 -21.81
N THR A 193 -14.51 34.52 -20.59
CA THR A 193 -14.69 35.96 -20.31
C THR A 193 -13.67 36.82 -21.05
N GLN A 194 -12.39 36.47 -21.01
CA GLN A 194 -11.35 37.17 -21.77
C GLN A 194 -11.64 37.20 -23.27
N ARG A 195 -12.00 36.05 -23.83
CA ARG A 195 -12.33 35.95 -25.28
C ARG A 195 -13.52 36.83 -25.62
N GLU A 196 -14.56 36.84 -24.79
CA GLU A 196 -15.77 37.62 -25.03
C GLU A 196 -15.49 39.13 -24.94
N PHE A 197 -14.82 39.60 -23.91
CA PHE A 197 -14.47 41.02 -23.78
C PHE A 197 -13.49 41.50 -24.83
N THR A 198 -12.51 40.69 -25.20
CA THR A 198 -11.60 41.01 -26.30
C THR A 198 -12.35 41.17 -27.61
N LYS A 199 -13.34 40.30 -27.88
CA LYS A 199 -14.19 40.38 -29.06
C LYS A 199 -15.05 41.64 -29.05
N ILE A 200 -15.72 41.94 -27.95
CA ILE A 200 -16.54 43.11 -27.74
C ILE A 200 -15.72 44.40 -28.02
N LEU A 201 -14.54 44.51 -27.41
CA LEU A 201 -13.65 45.66 -27.60
C LEU A 201 -13.12 45.80 -29.00
N SER A 202 -12.88 44.68 -29.73
CA SER A 202 -12.37 44.70 -31.11
C SER A 202 -13.44 45.02 -32.19
N GLU A 203 -14.69 44.60 -31.96
CA GLU A 203 -15.77 44.74 -32.94
C GLU A 203 -16.56 46.04 -32.81
N ASN A 204 -16.57 46.70 -31.61
CA ASN A 204 -17.42 47.82 -31.29
C ASN A 204 -16.65 49.07 -30.74
N ASP A 205 -15.42 49.29 -31.14
CA ASP A 205 -14.51 50.31 -30.58
C ASP A 205 -15.10 51.73 -30.62
N SER A 206 -16.00 52.05 -31.56
CA SER A 206 -16.63 53.35 -31.72
C SER A 206 -17.92 53.59 -30.89
N HIS A 207 -18.41 52.55 -30.21
CA HIS A 207 -19.72 52.62 -29.52
C HIS A 207 -19.58 52.71 -27.99
N PHE A 208 -18.37 52.54 -27.44
CA PHE A 208 -18.15 52.59 -25.99
C PHE A 208 -17.71 53.95 -25.50
N SER A 209 -18.24 54.37 -24.41
CA SER A 209 -17.67 55.50 -23.63
C SER A 209 -16.28 55.09 -23.09
N GLU A 210 -15.43 56.06 -22.88
CA GLU A 210 -14.10 55.85 -22.27
C GLU A 210 -14.22 55.14 -20.92
N THR A 211 -15.26 55.37 -20.14
CA THR A 211 -15.53 54.76 -18.85
C THR A 211 -15.83 53.26 -19.00
N GLU A 212 -16.63 52.86 -19.99
CA GLU A 212 -16.97 51.46 -20.27
C GLU A 212 -15.74 50.71 -20.78
N ARG A 213 -14.94 51.34 -21.61
CA ARG A 213 -13.68 50.76 -22.13
C ARG A 213 -12.69 50.47 -21.00
N VAL A 214 -12.50 51.41 -20.08
CA VAL A 214 -11.66 51.22 -18.88
C VAL A 214 -12.21 50.09 -18.00
N GLN A 215 -13.53 50.00 -17.86
CA GLN A 215 -14.15 48.93 -17.11
C GLN A 215 -13.91 47.55 -17.71
N TYR A 216 -14.06 47.39 -19.06
CA TYR A 216 -13.78 46.12 -19.75
C TYR A 216 -12.30 45.73 -19.66
N LEU A 217 -11.37 46.70 -19.82
CA LEU A 217 -9.94 46.46 -19.66
C LEU A 217 -9.60 45.97 -18.25
N LYS A 218 -10.22 46.53 -17.23
CA LYS A 218 -10.04 46.10 -15.86
C LYS A 218 -10.56 44.69 -15.63
N MET A 219 -11.71 44.33 -16.21
CA MET A 219 -12.24 42.93 -16.13
C MET A 219 -11.33 41.92 -16.85
N LEU A 220 -10.69 42.32 -17.96
CA LEU A 220 -9.69 41.54 -18.66
C LEU A 220 -8.43 41.30 -17.81
N GLU A 221 -7.94 42.37 -17.13
CA GLU A 221 -6.80 42.29 -16.20
C GLU A 221 -7.11 41.32 -15.06
N GLU A 222 -8.25 41.49 -14.36
CA GLU A 222 -8.68 40.61 -13.27
C GLU A 222 -8.84 39.16 -13.69
N SER A 223 -9.37 38.94 -14.91
CA SER A 223 -9.50 37.59 -15.49
C SER A 223 -8.15 36.97 -15.82
N SER A 224 -7.17 37.76 -16.28
CA SER A 224 -5.80 37.31 -16.57
C SER A 224 -5.06 36.91 -15.31
N ASP A 225 -5.19 37.70 -14.25
CA ASP A 225 -4.59 37.42 -12.95
C ASP A 225 -5.14 36.11 -12.34
N LEU A 226 -6.44 35.85 -12.53
CA LEU A 226 -7.06 34.61 -12.09
C LEU A 226 -6.51 33.39 -12.86
N VAL A 227 -6.40 33.48 -14.19
CA VAL A 227 -5.82 32.39 -15.02
C VAL A 227 -4.37 32.14 -14.63
N TYR A 228 -3.59 33.19 -14.43
CA TYR A 228 -2.18 33.07 -14.02
C TYR A 228 -2.06 32.37 -12.65
N SER A 229 -2.86 32.77 -11.68
CA SER A 229 -2.90 32.13 -10.34
C SER A 229 -3.31 30.66 -10.41
N LEU A 230 -4.29 30.30 -11.27
CA LEU A 230 -4.70 28.91 -11.50
C LEU A 230 -3.56 28.09 -12.10
N LEU A 231 -2.82 28.66 -13.07
CA LEU A 231 -1.70 27.99 -13.71
C LEU A 231 -0.53 27.75 -12.71
N GLU A 232 -0.20 28.76 -11.91
CA GLU A 232 0.81 28.63 -10.85
C GLU A 232 0.45 27.51 -9.87
N ASN A 233 -0.79 27.50 -9.37
CA ASN A 233 -1.28 26.45 -8.46
C ASN A 233 -1.24 25.07 -9.12
N LEU A 234 -1.55 24.95 -10.42
CA LEU A 234 -1.46 23.71 -11.19
C LEU A 234 -0.02 23.22 -11.32
N LEU A 235 0.90 24.12 -11.65
CA LEU A 235 2.32 23.79 -11.76
C LEU A 235 2.91 23.33 -10.42
N ASP A 236 2.58 24.03 -9.33
CA ASP A 236 3.03 23.66 -7.99
C ASP A 236 2.47 22.29 -7.58
N TRP A 237 1.18 22.05 -7.85
CA TRP A 237 0.57 20.74 -7.59
C TRP A 237 1.17 19.62 -8.46
N SER A 238 1.31 19.85 -9.77
CA SER A 238 1.88 18.87 -10.71
C SER A 238 3.32 18.49 -10.32
N ARG A 239 4.12 19.47 -9.93
CA ARG A 239 5.47 19.25 -9.41
C ARG A 239 5.44 18.44 -8.12
N SER A 240 4.47 18.71 -7.22
CA SER A 240 4.28 17.98 -5.98
C SER A 240 3.94 16.51 -6.19
N GLN A 241 3.09 16.20 -7.18
CA GLN A 241 2.62 14.84 -7.47
C GLN A 241 3.59 14.00 -8.29
N SER A 242 4.36 14.61 -9.19
CA SER A 242 5.29 13.89 -10.07
C SER A 242 6.54 13.36 -9.35
N GLY A 243 6.68 13.61 -8.05
CA GLY A 243 7.90 13.27 -7.29
C GLY A 243 9.15 14.08 -7.71
N ASN A 244 8.99 15.01 -8.68
CA ASN A 244 10.08 15.82 -9.22
C ASN A 244 10.45 17.02 -8.31
N ILE A 245 9.62 17.34 -7.32
CA ILE A 245 10.08 18.19 -6.22
C ILE A 245 10.78 17.27 -5.24
N THR A 246 12.09 17.20 -5.31
CA THR A 246 12.90 16.69 -4.20
C THR A 246 12.59 17.57 -3.00
N PHE A 247 11.94 16.97 -1.98
CA PHE A 247 11.74 17.64 -0.70
C PHE A 247 13.11 17.99 -0.12
N GLN A 248 13.44 19.30 -0.10
CA GLN A 248 14.74 19.80 0.32
C GLN A 248 14.57 20.76 1.51
N PRO A 249 14.33 20.23 2.70
CA PRO A 249 14.20 21.07 3.88
C PRO A 249 15.54 21.69 4.25
N ILE A 250 15.53 22.97 4.51
CA ILE A 250 16.67 23.76 4.98
C ILE A 250 16.26 24.54 6.23
N SER A 251 17.24 25.03 6.99
CA SER A 251 16.95 25.99 8.08
C SER A 251 16.57 27.35 7.49
N ILE A 252 15.42 27.88 7.90
CA ILE A 252 14.82 29.13 7.40
C ILE A 252 14.52 30.03 8.58
N LEU A 253 14.95 31.29 8.52
CA LEU A 253 14.48 32.34 9.42
C LEU A 253 13.04 32.69 9.06
N PHE A 254 12.09 32.17 9.85
CA PHE A 254 10.68 32.22 9.50
C PHE A 254 10.10 33.66 9.49
N TYR A 255 10.61 34.51 10.36
CA TYR A 255 10.28 35.93 10.33
C TYR A 255 10.56 36.60 8.99
N ASP A 256 11.71 36.33 8.41
CA ASP A 256 12.15 36.95 7.15
C ASP A 256 11.35 36.40 5.95
N LEU A 257 11.00 35.12 5.97
CA LEU A 257 10.11 34.53 4.98
C LEU A 257 8.73 35.20 5.02
N VAL A 258 8.12 35.32 6.21
CA VAL A 258 6.82 36.02 6.38
C VAL A 258 6.91 37.48 5.93
N GLN A 259 7.98 38.19 6.26
CA GLN A 259 8.16 39.58 5.82
C GLN A 259 8.27 39.72 4.29
N ARG A 260 8.96 38.81 3.63
CA ARG A 260 9.02 38.77 2.16
C ARG A 260 7.64 38.58 1.56
N VAL A 261 6.85 37.61 2.06
CA VAL A 261 5.48 37.36 1.61
C VAL A 261 4.57 38.56 1.86
N VAL A 262 4.68 39.19 3.02
CA VAL A 262 3.95 40.42 3.34
C VAL A 262 4.28 41.54 2.37
N GLY A 263 5.57 41.70 2.02
CA GLY A 263 6.02 42.65 1.00
C GLY A 263 5.35 42.45 -0.36
N LEU A 264 5.23 41.19 -0.81
CA LEU A 264 4.56 40.84 -2.07
C LEU A 264 3.07 41.16 -2.06
N LEU A 265 2.41 40.96 -0.92
CA LEU A 265 0.96 41.13 -0.79
C LEU A 265 0.54 42.59 -0.36
N ASN A 266 1.50 43.45 -0.11
CA ASN A 266 1.27 44.79 0.44
C ASN A 266 0.42 45.65 -0.49
N LEU A 267 0.57 45.56 -1.80
CA LEU A 267 -0.25 46.31 -2.75
C LEU A 267 -1.73 45.89 -2.67
N SER A 268 -2.01 44.59 -2.58
CA SER A 268 -3.38 44.06 -2.45
C SER A 268 -3.99 44.44 -1.11
N ALA A 269 -3.22 44.36 -0.01
CA ALA A 269 -3.65 44.78 1.31
C ALA A 269 -3.97 46.26 1.36
N ASN A 270 -3.12 47.14 0.79
CA ASN A 270 -3.31 48.57 0.74
C ASN A 270 -4.53 48.98 -0.11
N LYS A 271 -4.75 48.37 -1.26
CA LYS A 271 -5.97 48.57 -2.09
C LYS A 271 -7.24 48.32 -1.26
N LYS A 272 -7.22 47.34 -0.37
CA LYS A 272 -8.35 46.98 0.50
C LYS A 272 -8.33 47.65 1.87
N LYS A 273 -7.29 48.43 2.17
CA LYS A 273 -7.05 49.07 3.47
C LYS A 273 -6.96 48.08 4.62
N VAL A 274 -6.37 46.90 4.39
CA VAL A 274 -6.10 45.86 5.40
C VAL A 274 -4.68 46.06 5.91
N ILE A 275 -4.50 45.99 7.23
CA ILE A 275 -3.19 46.08 7.88
C ILE A 275 -2.68 44.66 8.11
N ILE A 276 -1.40 44.38 7.77
CA ILE A 276 -0.79 43.08 8.01
C ILE A 276 0.23 43.22 9.16
N SER A 277 0.06 42.41 10.21
CA SER A 277 0.90 42.40 11.41
C SER A 277 1.66 41.09 11.51
N ASN A 278 2.99 41.14 11.36
CA ASN A 278 3.86 40.00 11.57
C ASN A 278 4.36 39.97 13.02
N GLN A 279 3.83 39.04 13.82
CA GLN A 279 4.16 38.83 15.23
C GLN A 279 5.13 37.63 15.44
N ILE A 280 5.71 37.10 14.39
CA ILE A 280 6.73 36.04 14.50
C ILE A 280 8.01 36.60 15.14
N PRO A 281 8.62 35.91 16.13
CA PRO A 281 9.88 36.33 16.72
C PRO A 281 11.02 36.36 15.68
N LYS A 282 11.82 37.45 15.75
CA LYS A 282 12.96 37.71 14.88
C LYS A 282 13.99 36.62 15.06
N GLY A 283 14.25 35.64 14.91
CA GLY A 283 15.29 34.65 15.20
C GLY A 283 14.75 33.25 15.28
N LEU A 284 13.44 33.11 15.03
CA LEU A 284 12.83 31.80 14.97
C LEU A 284 13.25 31.09 13.69
N GLU A 285 13.94 29.99 13.85
CA GLU A 285 14.30 29.09 12.76
C GLU A 285 13.30 27.92 12.67
N ILE A 286 12.95 27.56 11.44
CA ILE A 286 12.16 26.37 11.11
C ILE A 286 12.95 25.53 10.11
N PHE A 287 12.76 24.20 10.15
CA PHE A 287 13.34 23.31 9.16
C PHE A 287 12.27 22.90 8.16
N ALA A 288 12.32 23.45 6.93
CA ALA A 288 11.27 23.26 5.94
C ALA A 288 11.78 23.44 4.51
N ASP A 289 11.03 22.93 3.53
CA ASP A 289 11.24 23.28 2.13
C ASP A 289 10.77 24.72 1.89
N LEU A 290 11.69 25.58 1.46
CA LEU A 290 11.47 27.01 1.33
C LEU A 290 10.30 27.35 0.39
N LEU A 291 10.21 26.68 -0.76
CA LEU A 291 9.18 27.00 -1.77
C LEU A 291 7.81 26.54 -1.31
N MET A 292 7.74 25.37 -0.69
CA MET A 292 6.49 24.82 -0.19
C MET A 292 5.93 25.69 0.96
N ILE A 293 6.76 26.05 1.93
CA ILE A 293 6.28 26.83 3.08
C ILE A 293 5.99 28.28 2.70
N GLU A 294 6.73 28.87 1.75
CA GLU A 294 6.41 30.19 1.19
C GLU A 294 5.03 30.17 0.50
N THR A 295 4.71 29.13 -0.26
CA THR A 295 3.40 28.96 -0.88
C THR A 295 2.28 28.81 0.16
N VAL A 296 2.51 28.04 1.24
CA VAL A 296 1.55 27.92 2.36
C VAL A 296 1.26 29.28 2.98
N VAL A 297 2.31 30.03 3.38
CA VAL A 297 2.19 31.33 4.02
C VAL A 297 1.50 32.32 3.09
N ARG A 298 1.89 32.37 1.82
CA ARG A 298 1.28 33.23 0.80
C ARG A 298 -0.21 32.95 0.61
N ASN A 299 -0.60 31.69 0.51
CA ASN A 299 -2.01 31.32 0.34
C ASN A 299 -2.85 31.70 1.58
N LEU A 300 -2.35 31.45 2.78
CA LEU A 300 -3.07 31.76 4.02
C LEU A 300 -3.22 33.26 4.20
N ILE A 301 -2.17 34.08 4.00
CA ILE A 301 -2.22 35.53 4.12
C ILE A 301 -3.10 36.14 3.02
N SER A 302 -2.99 35.68 1.77
CA SER A 302 -3.83 36.13 0.66
C SER A 302 -5.32 35.88 0.94
N ASN A 303 -5.67 34.68 1.46
CA ASN A 303 -7.03 34.38 1.88
C ASN A 303 -7.50 35.30 3.02
N ALA A 304 -6.66 35.53 4.01
CA ALA A 304 -6.98 36.45 5.12
C ALA A 304 -7.26 37.87 4.63
N ILE A 305 -6.47 38.40 3.69
CA ILE A 305 -6.72 39.71 3.07
C ILE A 305 -8.04 39.70 2.29
N LYS A 306 -8.26 38.65 1.47
CA LYS A 306 -9.44 38.52 0.63
C LYS A 306 -10.73 38.51 1.42
N PHE A 307 -10.79 37.87 2.56
CA PHE A 307 -12.01 37.72 3.36
C PHE A 307 -12.14 38.73 4.49
N SER A 308 -11.11 39.54 4.78
CA SER A 308 -11.17 40.65 5.74
C SER A 308 -12.04 41.82 5.24
N TYR A 309 -12.66 42.52 6.14
CA TYR A 309 -13.27 43.84 5.85
C TYR A 309 -12.20 44.94 5.80
N SER A 310 -12.51 46.05 5.13
CA SER A 310 -11.62 47.21 5.08
C SER A 310 -11.36 47.79 6.49
N ASN A 311 -10.15 48.30 6.70
CA ASN A 311 -9.64 48.85 7.95
C ASN A 311 -9.49 47.82 9.10
N HIS A 312 -9.48 46.53 8.78
CA HIS A 312 -9.21 45.46 9.74
C HIS A 312 -7.78 44.95 9.63
N GLU A 313 -7.35 44.18 10.61
CA GLU A 313 -5.99 43.63 10.71
C GLU A 313 -5.96 42.14 10.41
N VAL A 314 -4.93 41.70 9.65
CA VAL A 314 -4.53 40.33 9.47
C VAL A 314 -3.27 40.08 10.30
N THR A 315 -3.31 39.16 11.23
CA THR A 315 -2.22 38.87 12.16
C THR A 315 -1.61 37.51 11.87
N ILE A 316 -0.27 37.44 11.78
CA ILE A 316 0.49 36.19 11.66
C ILE A 316 1.31 36.03 12.94
N GLY A 317 1.22 34.87 13.61
CA GLY A 317 1.91 34.66 14.89
C GLY A 317 2.09 33.18 15.24
N ILE A 318 2.50 32.95 16.49
CA ILE A 318 2.65 31.65 17.11
C ILE A 318 1.62 31.49 18.21
N SER A 319 0.91 30.37 18.23
CA SER A 319 -0.03 30.06 19.30
C SER A 319 0.71 29.58 20.55
N ASN A 320 0.38 30.17 21.69
CA ASN A 320 0.89 29.78 23.01
C ASN A 320 0.13 28.57 23.61
N GLU A 321 -0.92 28.09 22.97
CA GLU A 321 -1.80 27.07 23.52
C GLU A 321 -1.27 25.63 23.29
N SER A 322 -0.15 25.46 22.57
CA SER A 322 0.34 24.14 22.25
C SER A 322 1.23 23.57 23.35
N GLN A 323 0.81 22.50 23.97
CA GLN A 323 1.63 21.59 24.79
C GLN A 323 2.55 20.68 23.91
N THR A 324 2.66 20.98 22.61
CA THR A 324 3.44 20.19 21.64
C THR A 324 4.86 20.73 21.53
N THR A 325 5.81 19.84 21.23
CA THR A 325 7.23 20.16 21.05
C THR A 325 7.51 21.01 19.80
N SER A 326 6.55 21.14 18.88
CA SER A 326 6.68 21.94 17.64
C SER A 326 5.78 23.17 17.71
N PRO A 327 6.24 24.34 17.22
CA PRO A 327 5.46 25.57 17.23
C PRO A 327 4.23 25.44 16.31
N VAL A 328 3.11 25.96 16.78
CA VAL A 328 1.88 26.10 15.99
C VAL A 328 1.80 27.55 15.52
N PHE A 329 1.81 27.74 14.20
CA PHE A 329 1.66 29.04 13.57
C PHE A 329 0.20 29.32 13.27
N TYR A 330 -0.16 30.60 13.25
CA TYR A 330 -1.51 31.00 12.86
C TYR A 330 -1.51 32.23 11.94
N VAL A 331 -2.55 32.28 11.10
CA VAL A 331 -2.94 33.45 10.33
C VAL A 331 -4.38 33.76 10.69
N LYS A 332 -4.62 34.93 11.29
CA LYS A 332 -5.92 35.38 11.80
C LYS A 332 -6.43 36.55 10.98
N ASP A 333 -7.68 36.49 10.55
CA ASP A 333 -8.42 37.57 9.93
C ASP A 333 -9.62 38.00 10.80
N GLN A 334 -10.14 39.18 10.52
CA GLN A 334 -11.35 39.74 11.11
C GLN A 334 -12.41 39.96 10.02
N GLY A 335 -12.69 38.93 9.27
CA GLY A 335 -13.56 38.95 8.10
C GLY A 335 -14.92 38.30 8.31
N VAL A 336 -15.51 37.85 7.22
CA VAL A 336 -16.86 37.25 7.18
C VAL A 336 -17.01 35.97 7.99
N GLY A 337 -15.92 35.27 8.27
CA GLY A 337 -15.96 33.95 8.91
C GLY A 337 -16.63 32.89 8.04
N MET A 338 -16.90 31.72 8.64
CA MET A 338 -17.43 30.55 7.94
C MET A 338 -18.46 29.79 8.76
N GLU A 339 -19.45 29.25 8.08
CA GLU A 339 -20.43 28.32 8.64
C GLU A 339 -19.85 26.93 8.88
N LYS A 340 -20.41 26.14 9.79
CA LYS A 340 -19.94 24.78 10.12
C LYS A 340 -19.86 23.84 8.91
N GLU A 341 -20.80 23.98 7.97
CA GLU A 341 -20.80 23.15 6.76
C GLU A 341 -19.61 23.48 5.84
N GLN A 342 -19.24 24.75 5.75
CA GLN A 342 -18.05 25.19 4.98
C GLN A 342 -16.76 24.66 5.62
N LEU A 343 -16.64 24.75 6.95
CA LEU A 343 -15.49 24.25 7.70
C LEU A 343 -15.21 22.77 7.45
N ASN A 344 -16.25 21.92 7.46
CA ASN A 344 -16.12 20.48 7.24
C ASN A 344 -15.66 20.11 5.83
N ASN A 345 -15.81 21.00 4.87
CA ASN A 345 -15.54 20.74 3.46
C ASN A 345 -14.35 21.54 2.91
N LEU A 346 -13.72 22.40 3.71
CA LEU A 346 -12.73 23.38 3.27
C LEU A 346 -11.46 22.80 2.64
N PHE A 347 -11.03 21.62 3.12
CA PHE A 347 -9.83 20.92 2.65
C PHE A 347 -10.16 19.71 1.76
N ARG A 348 -11.39 19.66 1.22
CA ARG A 348 -11.85 18.54 0.40
C ARG A 348 -11.87 18.89 -1.08
N LEU A 349 -11.26 18.05 -1.92
CA LEU A 349 -11.29 18.16 -3.39
C LEU A 349 -12.68 17.92 -3.99
N ASP A 350 -13.50 17.12 -3.30
CA ASP A 350 -14.81 16.69 -3.83
C ASP A 350 -15.94 17.70 -3.62
N LYS A 351 -15.70 18.73 -2.81
CA LYS A 351 -16.68 19.80 -2.58
C LYS A 351 -16.04 21.15 -2.84
N LYS A 352 -16.39 21.76 -3.97
CA LYS A 352 -15.90 23.08 -4.31
C LYS A 352 -16.58 24.12 -3.39
N ILE A 353 -15.82 24.72 -2.48
CA ILE A 353 -16.22 25.90 -1.74
C ILE A 353 -15.41 27.07 -2.28
N SER A 354 -16.00 27.82 -3.19
CA SER A 354 -15.46 29.11 -3.63
C SER A 354 -16.50 30.18 -3.32
N THR A 355 -16.23 30.98 -2.31
CA THR A 355 -17.03 32.18 -1.98
C THR A 355 -16.29 33.41 -2.45
N PRO A 356 -16.98 34.39 -3.05
CA PRO A 356 -16.35 35.69 -3.35
C PRO A 356 -15.84 36.33 -2.07
N GLY A 357 -14.71 37.03 -2.15
CA GLY A 357 -14.18 37.81 -1.07
C GLY A 357 -15.07 39.03 -0.77
N THR A 358 -14.77 39.77 0.31
CA THR A 358 -15.53 40.96 0.73
C THR A 358 -15.46 42.10 -0.30
N GLY A 359 -14.47 42.13 -1.18
CA GLY A 359 -14.36 43.01 -2.33
C GLY A 359 -14.76 42.37 -3.66
N GLN A 360 -15.56 41.28 -3.66
CA GLN A 360 -15.96 40.50 -4.83
C GLN A 360 -14.78 39.75 -5.52
N GLU A 361 -13.63 39.57 -4.82
CA GLU A 361 -12.50 38.85 -5.36
C GLU A 361 -12.87 37.39 -5.58
N SER A 362 -12.60 36.86 -6.77
CA SER A 362 -12.76 35.44 -7.09
C SER A 362 -11.65 34.61 -6.46
N GLY A 363 -11.89 33.31 -6.26
CA GLY A 363 -10.89 32.38 -5.75
C GLY A 363 -10.96 31.05 -6.45
N THR A 364 -9.81 30.40 -6.59
CA THR A 364 -9.67 29.10 -7.25
C THR A 364 -10.15 27.93 -6.40
N GLY A 365 -10.21 28.09 -5.07
CA GLY A 365 -10.50 27.00 -4.13
C GLY A 365 -9.39 25.96 -3.99
N LEU A 366 -8.30 26.08 -4.74
CA LEU A 366 -7.19 25.12 -4.76
C LEU A 366 -6.07 25.43 -3.74
N GLY A 367 -5.94 26.69 -3.33
CA GLY A 367 -4.84 27.14 -2.47
C GLY A 367 -4.77 26.42 -1.12
N LEU A 368 -5.92 26.17 -0.47
CA LEU A 368 -5.96 25.48 0.83
C LEU A 368 -5.68 23.97 0.70
N ILE A 369 -6.06 23.37 -0.42
CA ILE A 369 -5.73 21.97 -0.73
C ILE A 369 -4.22 21.82 -0.89
N LEU A 370 -3.60 22.75 -1.63
CA LEU A 370 -2.15 22.79 -1.80
C LEU A 370 -1.43 23.02 -0.46
N CYS A 371 -1.95 23.91 0.40
CA CYS A 371 -1.44 24.10 1.75
C CYS A 371 -1.43 22.78 2.55
N LYS A 372 -2.53 22.04 2.51
CA LYS A 372 -2.66 20.74 3.18
C LYS A 372 -1.61 19.76 2.65
N GLU A 373 -1.50 19.59 1.35
CA GLU A 373 -0.52 18.68 0.74
C GLU A 373 0.93 19.03 1.11
N PHE A 374 1.29 20.30 1.07
CA PHE A 374 2.65 20.73 1.41
C PHE A 374 2.96 20.53 2.88
N LEU A 375 1.99 20.77 3.77
CA LEU A 375 2.18 20.52 5.19
C LEU A 375 2.22 19.02 5.51
N GLU A 376 1.43 18.18 4.86
CA GLU A 376 1.51 16.72 4.97
C GLU A 376 2.88 16.18 4.52
N LYS A 377 3.51 16.76 3.49
CA LYS A 377 4.89 16.42 3.10
C LYS A 377 5.93 16.78 4.17
N HIS A 378 5.64 17.78 4.99
CA HIS A 378 6.45 18.13 6.17
C HIS A 378 6.04 17.32 7.42
N ASN A 379 5.23 16.26 7.29
CA ASN A 379 4.63 15.54 8.42
C ASN A 379 3.84 16.46 9.37
N GLY A 380 3.34 17.56 8.86
CA GLY A 380 2.61 18.59 9.57
C GLY A 380 1.10 18.51 9.35
N SER A 381 0.40 19.53 9.79
CA SER A 381 -1.06 19.62 9.68
C SER A 381 -1.55 21.07 9.53
N VAL A 382 -2.75 21.23 9.00
CA VAL A 382 -3.46 22.52 8.91
C VAL A 382 -4.90 22.34 9.39
N TRP A 383 -5.40 23.33 10.14
CA TRP A 383 -6.79 23.39 10.59
C TRP A 383 -7.25 24.83 10.72
N VAL A 384 -8.53 25.03 11.00
CA VAL A 384 -9.14 26.35 11.06
C VAL A 384 -10.15 26.43 12.19
N GLN A 385 -10.21 27.59 12.82
CA GLN A 385 -11.28 28.01 13.74
C GLN A 385 -11.94 29.25 13.15
N SER A 386 -13.26 29.23 13.00
CA SER A 386 -13.99 30.34 12.41
C SER A 386 -15.43 30.36 12.91
N GLU A 387 -15.95 31.56 13.05
CA GLU A 387 -17.36 31.81 13.34
C GLU A 387 -17.89 32.88 12.37
N PRO A 388 -19.13 32.77 11.89
CA PRO A 388 -19.73 33.78 11.02
C PRO A 388 -19.65 35.19 11.60
N ASN A 389 -19.19 36.12 10.77
CA ASN A 389 -19.00 37.55 11.10
C ASN A 389 -17.99 37.86 12.24
N LYS A 390 -17.16 36.87 12.63
CA LYS A 390 -16.07 37.06 13.60
C LYS A 390 -14.68 36.88 13.03
N GLY A 391 -14.60 36.45 11.77
CA GLY A 391 -13.36 36.11 11.08
C GLY A 391 -12.93 34.66 11.22
N SER A 392 -11.73 34.37 10.75
CA SER A 392 -11.16 33.04 10.75
C SER A 392 -9.73 33.06 11.29
N THR A 393 -9.33 31.96 11.90
CA THR A 393 -7.93 31.71 12.29
C THR A 393 -7.51 30.38 11.71
N PHE A 394 -6.60 30.41 10.73
CA PHE A 394 -5.96 29.27 10.18
C PHE A 394 -4.72 28.94 10.97
N PHE A 395 -4.61 27.70 11.41
CA PHE A 395 -3.45 27.18 12.12
C PHE A 395 -2.71 26.18 11.26
N PHE A 396 -1.39 26.16 11.37
CA PHE A 396 -0.56 25.12 10.79
C PHE A 396 0.63 24.79 11.68
N GLN A 397 1.09 23.58 11.54
CA GLN A 397 2.21 23.01 12.28
C GLN A 397 3.08 22.19 11.34
N LEU A 398 4.40 22.29 11.51
CA LEU A 398 5.36 21.41 10.86
C LEU A 398 5.66 20.21 11.77
N GLY A 399 5.75 19.02 11.21
CA GLY A 399 6.16 17.83 11.95
C GLY A 399 7.64 17.92 12.34
N GLN A 400 8.03 17.15 13.36
CA GLN A 400 9.44 16.99 13.70
C GLN A 400 10.13 16.22 12.55
N THR A 401 11.00 16.88 11.82
CA THR A 401 11.96 16.22 10.97
C THR A 401 13.11 15.79 11.87
N ASN A 402 13.23 14.49 12.15
CA ASN A 402 14.44 13.96 12.75
C ASN A 402 15.59 14.28 11.79
N ILE A 403 16.47 15.17 12.23
CA ILE A 403 17.79 15.36 11.61
C ILE A 403 18.55 14.08 11.94
N SER A 404 18.59 13.12 11.00
CA SER A 404 19.48 11.95 11.08
C SER A 404 20.83 12.31 10.51
#